data_7203fb4ff1ce3f946239ae75e78048a1
#
_entry.id   7203fb4ff1ce3f946239ae75e78048a1
#
_cell.length_a   1.000
_cell.length_b   1.000
_cell.length_c   1.000
_cell.angle_alpha   90.00
_cell.angle_beta   90.00
_cell.angle_gamma   90.00
#
_symmetry.space_group_name_H-M   'P 1'
#
loop_
_entity.id
_entity.type
_entity.pdbx_description
1 polymer ?
#
loop_
_entity_poly.entity_id
_entity_poly.type
_entity_poly.pdbx_seq_one_letter_code
_entity_poly.pdbx_strand_id
1 'polypeptide(L)'
;MNFPILSAITFIPLIGALFVFLTRSEKDEKNSGAIYISIFTSIVNFFIILFVWYSIDKTISDFQFIEEYNWISGFIKFKFGIDGISILFILLTAFIIPICIFSCINSVKTRLKEFLIALLVLETFIIGVFCSLDLVIFYLFFEAGLIPMFLIIGIWGGPRKVYSAFKFFLFTLLGSVLM
;
A
#
# COMPACT_ATOMS: atom_id res chain seq x y z
N MET A 1 24.98 10.80 -2.71
CA MET A 1 23.64 10.58 -3.31
C MET A 1 22.96 9.56 -2.45
N ASN A 2 22.05 9.99 -1.60
CA ASN A 2 21.28 9.04 -0.81
C ASN A 2 20.19 8.48 -1.74
N PHE A 3 20.23 7.18 -1.99
CA PHE A 3 19.21 6.51 -2.78
C PHE A 3 17.85 6.69 -2.10
N PRO A 4 16.80 7.13 -2.81
CA PRO A 4 15.48 7.38 -2.22
C PRO A 4 14.79 6.05 -1.89
N ILE A 5 15.23 5.43 -0.78
CA ILE A 5 14.81 4.07 -0.41
C ILE A 5 13.35 4.04 0.07
N LEU A 6 12.88 5.09 0.76
CA LEU A 6 11.49 5.18 1.25
C LEU A 6 10.52 5.36 0.09
N SER A 7 10.86 6.23 -0.87
CA SER A 7 10.09 6.34 -2.11
C SER A 7 10.06 5.01 -2.86
N ALA A 8 11.19 4.29 -2.94
CA ALA A 8 11.25 3.00 -3.62
C ALA A 8 10.30 1.97 -2.97
N ILE A 9 10.37 1.75 -1.65
CA ILE A 9 9.50 0.78 -0.94
C ILE A 9 8.02 1.15 -1.04
N THR A 10 7.69 2.45 -1.11
CA THR A 10 6.30 2.92 -1.26
C THR A 10 5.76 2.62 -2.66
N PHE A 11 6.56 2.83 -3.72
CA PHE A 11 6.07 2.72 -5.10
C PHE A 11 6.33 1.35 -5.77
N ILE A 12 7.17 0.48 -5.22
CA ILE A 12 7.37 -0.89 -5.73
C ILE A 12 6.05 -1.67 -5.86
N PRO A 13 5.14 -1.71 -4.86
CA PRO A 13 3.87 -2.42 -5.01
C PRO A 13 3.00 -1.83 -6.11
N LEU A 14 3.04 -0.51 -6.33
CA LEU A 14 2.30 0.14 -7.42
C LEU A 14 2.82 -0.30 -8.80
N ILE A 15 4.14 -0.41 -8.94
CA ILE A 15 4.78 -0.95 -10.16
C ILE A 15 4.34 -2.40 -10.37
N GLY A 16 4.32 -3.20 -9.29
CA GLY A 16 3.80 -4.57 -9.33
C GLY A 16 2.34 -4.62 -9.78
N ALA A 17 1.49 -3.75 -9.26
CA ALA A 17 0.08 -3.63 -9.66
C ALA A 17 -0.06 -3.31 -11.16
N LEU A 18 0.81 -2.44 -11.69
CA LEU A 18 0.85 -2.11 -13.11
C LEU A 18 1.26 -3.32 -13.96
N PHE A 19 2.27 -4.09 -13.54
CA PHE A 19 2.63 -5.33 -14.23
C PHE A 19 1.49 -6.36 -14.19
N VAL A 20 0.83 -6.54 -13.04
CA VAL A 20 -0.36 -7.39 -12.94
C VAL A 20 -1.46 -6.91 -13.89
N PHE A 21 -1.68 -5.59 -14.00
CA PHE A 21 -2.67 -5.03 -14.94
C PHE A 21 -2.35 -5.35 -16.41
N LEU A 22 -1.08 -5.34 -16.79
CA LEU A 22 -0.63 -5.66 -18.16
C LEU A 22 -0.70 -7.15 -18.50
N THR A 23 -0.79 -8.06 -17.52
CA THR A 23 -0.97 -9.49 -17.80
C THR A 23 -2.29 -9.74 -18.52
N ARG A 24 -2.28 -10.63 -19.52
CA ARG A 24 -3.49 -11.01 -20.25
C ARG A 24 -4.41 -11.83 -19.33
N SER A 25 -5.66 -11.41 -19.21
CA SER A 25 -6.67 -12.18 -18.49
C SER A 25 -7.16 -13.30 -19.41
N GLU A 26 -6.66 -14.51 -19.24
CA GLU A 26 -7.23 -15.70 -19.90
C GLU A 26 -8.44 -16.19 -19.10
N LYS A 27 -9.55 -16.43 -19.82
CA LYS A 27 -10.87 -16.69 -19.22
C LYS A 27 -10.96 -18.01 -18.46
N ASP A 28 -10.06 -18.97 -18.73
CA ASP A 28 -10.20 -20.36 -18.29
C ASP A 28 -9.01 -20.94 -17.49
N GLU A 29 -7.87 -20.28 -17.42
CA GLU A 29 -6.78 -20.69 -16.52
C GLU A 29 -6.69 -19.76 -15.31
N LYS A 30 -6.49 -20.33 -14.13
CA LYS A 30 -6.11 -19.59 -12.91
C LYS A 30 -5.10 -18.53 -13.35
N ASN A 31 -5.41 -17.25 -13.18
CA ASN A 31 -4.56 -16.09 -13.52
C ASN A 31 -3.13 -16.22 -12.91
N SER A 32 -2.45 -17.30 -13.24
CA SER A 32 -1.18 -17.73 -12.65
C SER A 32 -0.13 -16.65 -12.76
N GLY A 33 -0.05 -15.98 -13.91
CA GLY A 33 0.89 -14.88 -14.10
C GLY A 33 0.65 -13.70 -13.16
N ALA A 34 -0.63 -13.30 -12.96
CA ALA A 34 -0.99 -12.24 -12.03
C ALA A 34 -0.65 -12.60 -10.57
N ILE A 35 -0.89 -13.85 -10.19
CA ILE A 35 -0.57 -14.37 -8.85
C ILE A 35 0.94 -14.35 -8.62
N TYR A 36 1.73 -14.90 -9.55
CA TYR A 36 3.20 -14.95 -9.39
C TYR A 36 3.81 -13.55 -9.31
N ILE A 37 3.37 -12.60 -10.15
CA ILE A 37 3.86 -11.22 -10.12
C ILE A 37 3.50 -10.56 -8.79
N SER A 38 2.27 -10.72 -8.31
CA SER A 38 1.82 -10.12 -7.04
C SER A 38 2.60 -10.67 -5.85
N ILE A 39 2.80 -11.99 -5.77
CA ILE A 39 3.59 -12.63 -4.71
C ILE A 39 5.03 -12.16 -4.79
N PHE A 40 5.64 -12.20 -5.97
CA PHE A 40 7.04 -11.80 -6.16
C PHE A 40 7.25 -10.34 -5.72
N THR A 41 6.38 -9.43 -6.16
CA THR A 41 6.47 -8.00 -5.82
C THR A 41 6.34 -7.78 -4.30
N SER A 42 5.35 -8.40 -3.66
CA SER A 42 5.14 -8.22 -2.22
C SER A 42 6.26 -8.84 -1.39
N ILE A 43 6.82 -9.98 -1.80
CA ILE A 43 7.97 -10.61 -1.12
C ILE A 43 9.22 -9.74 -1.29
N VAL A 44 9.50 -9.25 -2.49
CA VAL A 44 10.65 -8.35 -2.73
C VAL A 44 10.53 -7.11 -1.87
N ASN A 45 9.35 -6.48 -1.83
CA ASN A 45 9.11 -5.30 -1.00
C ASN A 45 9.33 -5.59 0.48
N PHE A 46 8.84 -6.73 0.98
CA PHE A 46 9.06 -7.18 2.35
C PHE A 46 10.56 -7.29 2.70
N PHE A 47 11.36 -7.91 1.84
CA PHE A 47 12.81 -8.04 2.08
C PHE A 47 13.53 -6.69 2.07
N ILE A 48 13.13 -5.75 1.20
CA ILE A 48 13.71 -4.40 1.17
C ILE A 48 13.37 -3.66 2.48
N ILE A 49 12.13 -3.75 2.95
CA ILE A 49 11.70 -3.14 4.21
C ILE A 49 12.43 -3.77 5.40
N LEU A 50 12.64 -5.08 5.39
CA LEU A 50 13.41 -5.78 6.42
C LEU A 50 14.87 -5.31 6.43
N PHE A 51 15.47 -5.07 5.27
CA PHE A 51 16.79 -4.46 5.16
C PHE A 51 16.82 -3.03 5.72
N VAL A 52 15.82 -2.20 5.42
CA VAL A 52 15.69 -0.85 5.99
C VAL A 52 15.56 -0.92 7.51
N TRP A 53 14.73 -1.82 8.05
CA TRP A 53 14.58 -2.01 9.48
C TRP A 53 15.90 -2.40 10.19
N TYR A 54 16.71 -3.24 9.54
CA TYR A 54 18.03 -3.60 10.06
C TYR A 54 19.02 -2.42 10.05
N SER A 55 18.87 -1.50 9.09
CA SER A 55 19.76 -0.34 8.88
C SER A 55 19.42 0.86 9.77
N ILE A 56 18.29 0.84 10.48
CA ILE A 56 17.90 1.92 11.41
C ILE A 56 18.80 1.92 12.63
N ASP A 57 19.32 3.11 12.97
CA ASP A 57 20.03 3.32 14.24
C ASP A 57 19.02 3.47 15.38
N LYS A 58 19.07 2.52 16.31
CA LYS A 58 18.16 2.46 17.47
C LYS A 58 18.52 3.46 18.60
N THR A 59 19.65 4.14 18.47
CA THR A 59 20.10 5.11 19.48
C THR A 59 19.58 6.52 19.20
N ILE A 60 19.09 6.78 18.00
CA ILE A 60 18.61 8.07 17.53
C ILE A 60 17.09 8.11 17.65
N SER A 61 16.55 9.10 18.35
CA SER A 61 15.10 9.33 18.47
C SER A 61 14.51 10.13 17.31
N ASP A 62 15.34 10.73 16.48
CA ASP A 62 14.92 11.57 15.36
C ASP A 62 14.53 10.73 14.14
N PHE A 63 13.80 11.36 13.22
CA PHE A 63 13.45 10.72 11.94
C PHE A 63 14.68 10.40 11.11
N GLN A 64 14.72 9.19 10.56
CA GLN A 64 15.82 8.69 9.74
C GLN A 64 15.35 8.49 8.29
N PHE A 65 16.32 8.37 7.36
CA PHE A 65 16.08 8.23 5.92
C PHE A 65 15.22 9.34 5.33
N ILE A 66 15.40 10.59 5.80
CA ILE A 66 14.58 11.72 5.35
C ILE A 66 14.82 11.97 3.86
N GLU A 67 13.72 11.93 3.09
CA GLU A 67 13.65 12.28 1.68
C GLU A 67 12.77 13.51 1.53
N GLU A 68 13.30 14.61 1.00
CA GLU A 68 12.57 15.86 0.84
C GLU A 68 12.65 16.35 -0.60
N TYR A 69 11.48 16.55 -1.23
CA TYR A 69 11.36 17.09 -2.57
C TYR A 69 10.35 18.25 -2.56
N ASN A 70 10.71 19.37 -3.17
CA ASN A 70 9.79 20.49 -3.35
C ASN A 70 8.75 20.13 -4.42
N TRP A 71 7.45 20.07 -4.04
CA TRP A 71 6.41 19.67 -4.98
C TRP A 71 5.62 20.86 -5.54
N ILE A 72 5.02 21.72 -4.69
CA ILE A 72 4.21 22.84 -5.14
C ILE A 72 4.69 24.12 -4.49
N SER A 73 5.30 25.02 -5.30
CA SER A 73 5.61 26.43 -4.97
C SER A 73 6.14 26.70 -3.57
N GLY A 74 6.89 25.78 -2.96
CA GLY A 74 7.47 25.95 -1.63
C GLY A 74 6.48 25.80 -0.43
N PHE A 75 5.19 25.64 -0.67
CA PHE A 75 4.18 25.45 0.40
C PHE A 75 4.00 23.98 0.79
N ILE A 76 4.07 23.05 -0.19
CA ILE A 76 3.90 21.61 0.04
C ILE A 76 5.19 20.92 -0.34
N LYS A 77 5.77 20.20 0.61
CA LYS A 77 6.97 19.40 0.42
C LYS A 77 6.61 17.93 0.48
N PHE A 78 7.02 17.19 -0.54
CA PHE A 78 6.97 15.74 -0.47
C PHE A 78 8.10 15.32 0.46
N LYS A 79 7.75 15.02 1.71
CA LYS A 79 8.71 14.69 2.75
C LYS A 79 8.38 13.34 3.35
N PHE A 80 9.29 12.39 3.15
CA PHE A 80 9.24 11.07 3.76
C PHE A 80 10.32 10.94 4.82
N GLY A 81 10.02 10.15 5.86
CA GLY A 81 10.96 9.77 6.91
C GLY A 81 10.33 8.72 7.79
N ILE A 82 11.14 7.99 8.50
CA ILE A 82 10.69 6.93 9.40
C ILE A 82 11.30 7.09 10.78
N ASP A 83 10.55 6.68 11.78
CA ASP A 83 10.99 6.54 13.16
C ASP A 83 10.90 5.07 13.62
N GLY A 84 11.30 4.79 14.84
CA GLY A 84 11.28 3.45 15.41
C GLY A 84 9.88 2.83 15.52
N ILE A 85 8.82 3.66 15.54
CA ILE A 85 7.43 3.18 15.60
C ILE A 85 6.89 2.94 14.20
N SER A 86 7.03 3.89 13.29
CA SER A 86 6.49 3.79 11.92
C SER A 86 7.07 2.61 11.15
N ILE A 87 8.36 2.31 11.32
CA ILE A 87 8.98 1.16 10.63
C ILE A 87 8.35 -0.18 11.03
N LEU A 88 7.86 -0.32 12.27
CA LEU A 88 7.20 -1.54 12.71
C LEU A 88 5.85 -1.72 12.00
N PHE A 89 5.10 -0.64 11.80
CA PHE A 89 3.83 -0.68 11.04
C PHE A 89 4.05 -0.92 9.56
N ILE A 90 5.11 -0.34 8.98
CA ILE A 90 5.51 -0.59 7.60
C ILE A 90 5.88 -2.07 7.41
N LEU A 91 6.69 -2.61 8.32
CA LEU A 91 7.10 -4.02 8.29
C LEU A 91 5.90 -4.97 8.48
N LEU A 92 4.98 -4.63 9.40
CA LEU A 92 3.75 -5.39 9.61
C LEU A 92 2.89 -5.41 8.33
N THR A 93 2.74 -4.27 7.67
CA THR A 93 1.99 -4.16 6.40
C THR A 93 2.62 -5.06 5.34
N ALA A 94 3.92 -4.95 5.12
CA ALA A 94 4.65 -5.74 4.15
C ALA A 94 4.66 -7.26 4.47
N PHE A 95 4.49 -7.63 5.73
CA PHE A 95 4.35 -9.04 6.15
C PHE A 95 2.95 -9.57 5.90
N ILE A 96 1.92 -8.78 6.16
CA ILE A 96 0.51 -9.21 6.04
C ILE A 96 0.10 -9.36 4.56
N ILE A 97 0.54 -8.47 3.67
CA ILE A 97 0.10 -8.47 2.27
C ILE A 97 0.43 -9.80 1.53
N PRO A 98 1.64 -10.36 1.59
CA PRO A 98 1.91 -11.69 1.01
C PRO A 98 0.97 -12.77 1.55
N ILE A 99 0.69 -12.76 2.85
CA ILE A 99 -0.22 -13.73 3.48
C ILE A 99 -1.64 -13.57 2.93
N CYS A 100 -2.12 -12.33 2.79
CA CYS A 100 -3.40 -12.04 2.18
C CYS A 100 -3.47 -12.54 0.73
N ILE A 101 -2.42 -12.31 -0.06
CA ILE A 101 -2.34 -12.82 -1.44
C ILE A 101 -2.44 -14.34 -1.47
N PHE A 102 -1.69 -15.05 -0.64
CA PHE A 102 -1.77 -16.52 -0.55
C PHE A 102 -3.17 -17.00 -0.14
N SER A 103 -3.79 -16.34 0.83
CA SER A 103 -5.13 -16.70 1.30
C SER A 103 -6.21 -16.51 0.23
N CYS A 104 -6.10 -15.49 -0.62
CA CYS A 104 -7.13 -15.20 -1.60
C CYS A 104 -7.06 -16.08 -2.86
N ILE A 105 -5.97 -16.78 -3.14
CA ILE A 105 -5.85 -17.69 -4.31
C ILE A 105 -6.99 -18.71 -4.36
N ASN A 106 -7.37 -19.25 -3.21
CA ASN A 106 -8.42 -20.27 -3.12
C ASN A 106 -9.79 -19.68 -2.75
N SER A 107 -9.82 -18.51 -2.12
CA SER A 107 -11.04 -17.89 -1.59
C SER A 107 -11.75 -17.01 -2.62
N VAL A 108 -11.01 -16.29 -3.44
CA VAL A 108 -11.55 -15.38 -4.45
C VAL A 108 -11.71 -16.10 -5.78
N LYS A 109 -12.97 -16.43 -6.13
CA LYS A 109 -13.30 -17.18 -7.36
C LYS A 109 -13.55 -16.29 -8.57
N THR A 110 -13.88 -15.03 -8.36
CA THR A 110 -14.24 -14.09 -9.43
C THR A 110 -13.34 -12.87 -9.40
N ARG A 111 -12.88 -12.43 -10.56
CA ARG A 111 -12.06 -11.21 -10.73
C ARG A 111 -10.82 -11.18 -9.85
N LEU A 112 -10.14 -12.31 -9.69
CA LEU A 112 -8.95 -12.44 -8.83
C LEU A 112 -7.86 -11.42 -9.20
N LYS A 113 -7.63 -11.18 -10.50
CA LYS A 113 -6.65 -10.20 -10.99
C LYS A 113 -6.92 -8.80 -10.43
N GLU A 114 -8.16 -8.32 -10.48
CA GLU A 114 -8.54 -7.00 -9.99
C GLU A 114 -8.38 -6.91 -8.47
N PHE A 115 -8.66 -8.01 -7.76
CA PHE A 115 -8.44 -8.10 -6.31
C PHE A 115 -6.96 -7.97 -5.94
N LEU A 116 -6.06 -8.65 -6.66
CA LEU A 116 -4.62 -8.57 -6.45
C LEU A 116 -4.08 -7.16 -6.72
N ILE A 117 -4.57 -6.49 -7.76
CA ILE A 117 -4.23 -5.10 -8.03
C ILE A 117 -4.66 -4.21 -6.86
N ALA A 118 -5.90 -4.37 -6.37
CA ALA A 118 -6.41 -3.58 -5.26
C ALA A 118 -5.60 -3.79 -3.98
N LEU A 119 -5.11 -5.01 -3.69
CA LEU A 119 -4.23 -5.29 -2.55
C LEU A 119 -2.87 -4.61 -2.68
N LEU A 120 -2.22 -4.66 -3.85
CA LEU A 120 -0.92 -4.01 -4.06
C LEU A 120 -1.02 -2.48 -4.00
N VAL A 121 -2.10 -1.92 -4.55
CA VAL A 121 -2.39 -0.48 -4.47
C VAL A 121 -2.65 -0.07 -3.01
N LEU A 122 -3.37 -0.89 -2.25
CA LEU A 122 -3.61 -0.67 -0.82
C LEU A 122 -2.29 -0.69 -0.04
N GLU A 123 -1.39 -1.63 -0.32
CA GLU A 123 -0.05 -1.69 0.27
C GLU A 123 0.72 -0.39 0.07
N THR A 124 0.73 0.14 -1.18
CA THR A 124 1.36 1.42 -1.52
C THR A 124 0.84 2.55 -0.63
N PHE A 125 -0.49 2.68 -0.50
CA PHE A 125 -1.07 3.78 0.27
C PHE A 125 -0.81 3.64 1.77
N ILE A 126 -0.90 2.45 2.34
CA ILE A 126 -0.61 2.23 3.77
C ILE A 126 0.85 2.55 4.09
N ILE A 127 1.80 2.09 3.28
CA ILE A 127 3.23 2.41 3.46
C ILE A 127 3.44 3.92 3.33
N GLY A 128 2.81 4.56 2.33
CA GLY A 128 2.88 6.00 2.14
C GLY A 128 2.38 6.81 3.34
N VAL A 129 1.30 6.36 4.00
CA VAL A 129 0.79 6.98 5.23
C VAL A 129 1.85 6.95 6.34
N PHE A 130 2.48 5.80 6.58
CA PHE A 130 3.48 5.65 7.65
C PHE A 130 4.83 6.28 7.34
N CYS A 131 5.15 6.56 6.08
CA CYS A 131 6.36 7.26 5.67
C CYS A 131 6.19 8.79 5.65
N SER A 132 4.97 9.31 5.61
CA SER A 132 4.71 10.74 5.40
C SER A 132 5.03 11.57 6.64
N LEU A 133 5.86 12.60 6.47
CA LEU A 133 6.17 13.61 7.51
C LEU A 133 5.42 14.93 7.28
N ASP A 134 4.84 15.15 6.10
CA ASP A 134 4.00 16.30 5.77
C ASP A 134 2.54 15.93 5.91
N LEU A 135 1.75 16.81 6.58
CA LEU A 135 0.34 16.56 6.85
C LEU A 135 -0.50 16.41 5.56
N VAL A 136 -0.18 17.18 4.53
CA VAL A 136 -0.92 17.14 3.25
C VAL A 136 -0.64 15.83 2.52
N ILE A 137 0.61 15.37 2.52
CA ILE A 137 1.00 14.10 1.91
C ILE A 137 0.40 12.93 2.69
N PHE A 138 0.44 12.98 4.03
CA PHE A 138 -0.22 12.01 4.89
C PHE A 138 -1.71 11.89 4.55
N TYR A 139 -2.43 13.03 4.52
CA TYR A 139 -3.85 13.05 4.21
C TYR A 139 -4.15 12.50 2.81
N LEU A 140 -3.33 12.85 1.81
CA LEU A 140 -3.48 12.36 0.44
C LEU A 140 -3.37 10.82 0.38
N PHE A 141 -2.35 10.23 0.99
CA PHE A 141 -2.19 8.78 1.02
C PHE A 141 -3.30 8.09 1.81
N PHE A 142 -3.73 8.68 2.92
CA PHE A 142 -4.82 8.17 3.75
C PHE A 142 -6.15 8.12 2.97
N GLU A 143 -6.53 9.23 2.35
CA GLU A 143 -7.75 9.31 1.52
C GLU A 143 -7.69 8.37 0.31
N ALA A 144 -6.55 8.34 -0.38
CA ALA A 144 -6.37 7.46 -1.53
C ALA A 144 -6.49 5.98 -1.16
N GLY A 145 -6.07 5.59 0.06
CA GLY A 145 -6.22 4.23 0.59
C GLY A 145 -7.67 3.79 0.77
N LEU A 146 -8.61 4.71 0.94
CA LEU A 146 -10.03 4.38 1.04
C LEU A 146 -10.60 3.81 -0.27
N ILE A 147 -10.05 4.21 -1.42
CA ILE A 147 -10.54 3.78 -2.74
C ILE A 147 -10.38 2.26 -2.93
N PRO A 148 -9.18 1.66 -2.79
CA PRO A 148 -9.04 0.21 -2.92
C PRO A 148 -9.84 -0.55 -1.85
N MET A 149 -9.91 -0.06 -0.61
CA MET A 149 -10.74 -0.67 0.43
C MET A 149 -12.24 -0.66 0.08
N PHE A 150 -12.74 0.47 -0.43
CA PHE A 150 -14.13 0.57 -0.91
C PHE A 150 -14.41 -0.45 -2.02
N LEU A 151 -13.50 -0.61 -2.98
CA LEU A 151 -13.62 -1.59 -4.05
C LEU A 151 -13.59 -3.02 -3.54
N ILE A 152 -12.67 -3.35 -2.63
CA ILE A 152 -12.56 -4.69 -2.02
C ILE A 152 -13.85 -5.05 -1.32
N ILE A 153 -14.39 -4.18 -0.47
CA ILE A 153 -15.64 -4.43 0.25
C ILE A 153 -16.83 -4.48 -0.72
N GLY A 154 -16.90 -3.58 -1.69
CA GLY A 154 -18.04 -3.43 -2.60
C GLY A 154 -18.18 -4.57 -3.62
N ILE A 155 -17.06 -5.16 -4.07
CA ILE A 155 -17.06 -6.21 -5.09
C ILE A 155 -17.07 -7.61 -4.45
N TRP A 156 -16.18 -7.86 -3.48
CA TRP A 156 -15.96 -9.19 -2.90
C TRP A 156 -16.57 -9.39 -1.51
N GLY A 157 -17.23 -8.38 -0.95
CA GLY A 157 -17.88 -8.45 0.36
C GLY A 157 -19.10 -9.38 0.37
N GLY A 158 -19.75 -9.48 1.55
CA GLY A 158 -20.91 -10.34 1.81
C GLY A 158 -22.22 -9.84 1.20
N PRO A 159 -23.38 -10.37 1.65
CA PRO A 159 -24.69 -10.10 1.02
C PRO A 159 -25.08 -8.61 0.94
N ARG A 160 -24.67 -7.78 1.89
CA ARG A 160 -24.94 -6.33 1.91
C ARG A 160 -23.70 -5.49 1.60
N LYS A 161 -22.81 -5.99 0.74
CA LYS A 161 -21.52 -5.40 0.41
C LYS A 161 -21.57 -3.95 -0.06
N VAL A 162 -22.52 -3.61 -0.93
CA VAL A 162 -22.66 -2.24 -1.46
C VAL A 162 -23.00 -1.26 -0.33
N TYR A 163 -23.99 -1.57 0.49
CA TYR A 163 -24.34 -0.75 1.64
C TYR A 163 -23.16 -0.59 2.63
N SER A 164 -22.47 -1.69 2.91
CA SER A 164 -21.32 -1.69 3.82
C SER A 164 -20.17 -0.86 3.28
N ALA A 165 -19.89 -0.94 1.97
CA ALA A 165 -18.84 -0.17 1.32
C ALA A 165 -19.13 1.35 1.38
N PHE A 166 -20.35 1.77 1.04
CA PHE A 166 -20.74 3.18 1.15
C PHE A 166 -20.72 3.68 2.60
N LYS A 167 -21.22 2.90 3.54
CA LYS A 167 -21.19 3.27 4.95
C LYS A 167 -19.76 3.44 5.46
N PHE A 168 -18.88 2.50 5.13
CA PHE A 168 -17.46 2.57 5.48
C PHE A 168 -16.82 3.84 4.89
N PHE A 169 -16.97 4.05 3.58
CA PHE A 169 -16.36 5.17 2.88
C PHE A 169 -16.83 6.52 3.42
N LEU A 170 -18.15 6.73 3.52
CA LEU A 170 -18.71 7.99 4.00
C LEU A 170 -18.34 8.29 5.45
N PHE A 171 -18.36 7.28 6.32
CA PHE A 171 -18.02 7.45 7.73
C PHE A 171 -16.54 7.81 7.91
N THR A 172 -15.65 7.13 7.19
CA THR A 172 -14.21 7.36 7.28
C THR A 172 -13.83 8.71 6.66
N LEU A 173 -14.40 9.04 5.47
CA LEU A 173 -14.17 10.33 4.80
C LEU A 173 -14.68 11.50 5.66
N LEU A 174 -15.85 11.38 6.28
CA LEU A 174 -16.36 12.42 7.16
C LEU A 174 -15.47 12.58 8.40
N GLY A 175 -14.97 11.48 8.95
CA GLY A 175 -14.03 11.52 10.08
C GLY A 175 -12.71 12.19 9.72
N SER A 176 -12.15 11.91 8.54
CA SER A 176 -10.88 12.48 8.09
C SER A 176 -10.97 13.97 7.74
N VAL A 177 -12.10 14.40 7.17
CA VAL A 177 -12.34 15.84 6.87
C VAL A 177 -12.49 16.67 8.16
N LEU A 178 -13.01 16.07 9.24
CA LEU A 178 -13.15 16.75 10.53
C LEU A 178 -11.86 16.79 11.36
N MET A 179 -10.86 16.03 11.00
CA MET A 179 -9.55 15.99 11.64
C MET A 179 -8.69 17.19 11.23
#